data_dcbcb7e738adc054fdf47e1c31550178
#
_entry.id   dcbcb7e738adc054fdf47e1c31550178
#
_cell.length_a   1.000
_cell.length_b   1.000
_cell.length_c   1.000
_cell.angle_alpha   90.00
_cell.angle_beta   90.00
_cell.angle_gamma   90.00
#
_symmetry.space_group_name_H-M   'P 1'
#
loop_
_entity.id
_entity.type
_entity.pdbx_description
1 polymer ?
#
loop_
_entity_poly.entity_id
_entity_poly.type
_entity_poly.pdbx_seq_one_letter_code
_entity_poly.pdbx_strand_id
1 'polypeptide(L)'
;MRKLFVLCLCLAMAPAPALADPPADFAQRVDALRNSMGIPGATVTIVENGRVTMARGFGVTDLSAPRPVNADTIFSTGSTGKAFTVAALAILVDEGRIAWDDRVIDHMPDFRMYDPWVTREMTIRDLLVHRSGLGLGEGDLLFLPNSTLSRKETVHRIRNLKPATSFRSGYAYDNILYMAAGQLIEEVSGESWEKYIHEHVFGPLGMNHSTDTDAEFNANPNHARPHSRSSGPIHGLGTQTALDDNARIAQNAAPAGGLAISANDMSRWLLTQLGRGKIPGSDKNLFTKEQSEQMWTGAVITPVPHYPPEFSAAQPHYSLYALGWDLSDYRGAQVVGHDGAVLGSQATVALLPDKNVGIFIAANSEDGEIIRGLLYELLDHYLGLPQGQWPEKWHKFKLDRLNAAAKQVQTAQARPAHIGPSLPLGNYVGEYSDPWYGTIKVRQAGEGLAIDFPHSTGMEGPLTHYQYDTFKTNPTLNWVEPAYVTFSIDPDGKVDRVTMKPVSPTADFSWDYQDLLFTPAKGD
;
A
#
# COMPACT_ATOMS: atom_id res chain seq x y z
N MET A 1 -12.13 -13.98 -81.12
CA MET A 1 -12.02 -14.89 -79.92
C MET A 1 -11.13 -14.21 -78.87
N ARG A 2 -11.75 -13.52 -77.91
CA ARG A 2 -11.02 -12.87 -76.76
C ARG A 2 -11.02 -13.88 -75.59
N LYS A 3 -9.84 -14.32 -75.21
CA LYS A 3 -9.66 -15.18 -73.99
C LYS A 3 -9.69 -14.32 -72.73
N LEU A 4 -10.69 -14.55 -71.92
CA LEU A 4 -10.81 -13.96 -70.56
C LEU A 4 -9.88 -14.76 -69.63
N PHE A 5 -8.84 -14.11 -69.08
CA PHE A 5 -8.05 -14.66 -67.96
C PHE A 5 -8.72 -14.26 -66.66
N VAL A 6 -9.24 -15.24 -65.96
CA VAL A 6 -9.72 -15.09 -64.56
C VAL A 6 -8.52 -15.25 -63.64
N LEU A 7 -8.10 -14.15 -63.01
CA LEU A 7 -7.05 -14.14 -61.99
C LEU A 7 -7.71 -14.48 -60.62
N CYS A 8 -7.55 -15.71 -60.18
CA CYS A 8 -7.93 -16.11 -58.81
C CYS A 8 -6.93 -15.49 -57.80
N LEU A 9 -7.36 -14.45 -57.08
CA LEU A 9 -6.62 -13.88 -55.95
C LEU A 9 -6.83 -14.79 -54.73
N CYS A 10 -5.89 -15.68 -54.43
CA CYS A 10 -5.85 -16.38 -53.16
C CYS A 10 -5.43 -15.38 -52.06
N LEU A 11 -6.41 -14.86 -51.28
CA LEU A 11 -6.11 -14.19 -50.01
C LEU A 11 -5.52 -15.25 -49.06
N ALA A 12 -4.22 -15.23 -48.87
CA ALA A 12 -3.59 -15.92 -47.75
C ALA A 12 -4.08 -15.25 -46.46
N MET A 13 -5.00 -15.87 -45.75
CA MET A 13 -5.30 -15.50 -44.37
C MET A 13 -4.00 -15.70 -43.55
N ALA A 14 -3.36 -14.60 -43.16
CA ALA A 14 -2.32 -14.67 -42.15
C ALA A 14 -2.92 -15.35 -40.90
N PRO A 15 -2.24 -16.32 -40.29
CA PRO A 15 -2.73 -16.91 -39.04
C PRO A 15 -2.89 -15.78 -38.04
N ALA A 16 -4.06 -15.69 -37.40
CA ALA A 16 -4.24 -14.83 -36.25
C ALA A 16 -3.09 -15.15 -35.26
N PRO A 17 -2.44 -14.13 -34.65
CA PRO A 17 -1.42 -14.39 -33.66
C PRO A 17 -2.00 -15.31 -32.61
N ALA A 18 -1.32 -16.45 -32.37
CA ALA A 18 -1.68 -17.37 -31.32
C ALA A 18 -1.74 -16.57 -30.01
N LEU A 19 -2.86 -16.69 -29.29
CA LEU A 19 -3.00 -16.08 -27.97
C LEU A 19 -1.82 -16.57 -27.10
N ALA A 20 -1.11 -15.65 -26.47
CA ALA A 20 0.04 -16.00 -25.64
C ALA A 20 -0.45 -16.38 -24.24
N ASP A 21 -1.03 -17.58 -24.08
CA ASP A 21 -1.32 -18.10 -22.74
C ASP A 21 -0.08 -17.95 -21.82
N PRO A 22 -0.25 -17.88 -20.49
CA PRO A 22 0.90 -17.87 -19.58
C PRO A 22 1.88 -19.01 -19.90
N PRO A 23 3.20 -18.87 -19.63
CA PRO A 23 4.15 -19.95 -19.86
C PRO A 23 3.66 -21.26 -19.24
N ALA A 24 3.74 -22.36 -19.98
CA ALA A 24 3.15 -23.65 -19.55
C ALA A 24 3.70 -24.15 -18.20
N ASP A 25 4.93 -23.77 -17.85
CA ASP A 25 5.61 -24.09 -16.60
C ASP A 25 5.48 -22.99 -15.52
N PHE A 26 4.78 -21.89 -15.83
CA PHE A 26 4.70 -20.72 -14.92
C PHE A 26 4.20 -21.08 -13.53
N ALA A 27 3.18 -21.94 -13.44
CA ALA A 27 2.64 -22.39 -12.15
C ALA A 27 3.67 -23.17 -11.32
N GLN A 28 4.48 -24.01 -11.97
CA GLN A 28 5.58 -24.74 -11.32
C GLN A 28 6.69 -23.78 -10.89
N ARG A 29 6.99 -22.77 -11.71
CA ARG A 29 7.95 -21.71 -11.45
C ARG A 29 7.57 -20.90 -10.20
N VAL A 30 6.29 -20.46 -10.11
CA VAL A 30 5.77 -19.76 -8.93
C VAL A 30 5.97 -20.56 -7.65
N ASP A 31 5.61 -21.85 -7.67
CA ASP A 31 5.71 -22.70 -6.47
C ASP A 31 7.18 -22.99 -6.09
N ALA A 32 8.05 -23.19 -7.07
CA ALA A 32 9.50 -23.38 -6.84
C ALA A 32 10.13 -22.13 -6.22
N LEU A 33 9.85 -20.93 -6.74
CA LEU A 33 10.35 -19.65 -6.21
C LEU A 33 9.82 -19.38 -4.81
N ARG A 34 8.51 -19.55 -4.59
CA ARG A 34 7.89 -19.39 -3.28
C ARG A 34 8.59 -20.26 -2.23
N ASN A 35 8.82 -21.54 -2.55
CA ASN A 35 9.52 -22.47 -1.67
C ASN A 35 10.96 -22.05 -1.39
N SER A 36 11.71 -21.68 -2.44
CA SER A 36 13.12 -21.30 -2.31
C SER A 36 13.32 -20.02 -1.50
N MET A 37 12.37 -19.09 -1.55
CA MET A 37 12.40 -17.82 -0.80
C MET A 37 11.70 -17.92 0.56
N GLY A 38 11.09 -19.07 0.89
CA GLY A 38 10.40 -19.30 2.17
C GLY A 38 9.12 -18.49 2.33
N ILE A 39 8.41 -18.22 1.23
CA ILE A 39 7.14 -17.49 1.24
C ILE A 39 6.01 -18.48 1.50
N PRO A 40 5.11 -18.22 2.49
CA PRO A 40 4.09 -19.20 2.89
C PRO A 40 3.09 -19.50 1.78
N GLY A 41 2.48 -18.48 1.23
CA GLY A 41 1.47 -18.59 0.19
C GLY A 41 1.48 -17.44 -0.79
N ALA A 42 0.95 -17.69 -1.98
CA ALA A 42 0.78 -16.69 -3.01
C ALA A 42 -0.47 -16.98 -3.84
N THR A 43 -0.95 -15.98 -4.54
CA THR A 43 -2.02 -16.12 -5.53
C THR A 43 -1.68 -15.36 -6.79
N VAL A 44 -2.10 -15.89 -7.94
CA VAL A 44 -1.89 -15.27 -9.26
C VAL A 44 -3.20 -15.27 -10.03
N THR A 45 -3.53 -14.12 -10.60
CA THR A 45 -4.61 -13.97 -11.58
C THR A 45 -4.05 -13.37 -12.87
N ILE A 46 -4.39 -13.98 -13.99
CA ILE A 46 -4.06 -13.47 -15.31
C ILE A 46 -5.33 -13.50 -16.17
N VAL A 47 -5.63 -12.37 -16.78
CA VAL A 47 -6.69 -12.25 -17.79
C VAL A 47 -6.08 -11.79 -19.10
N GLU A 48 -6.57 -12.33 -20.19
CA GLU A 48 -6.07 -12.05 -21.53
C GLU A 48 -7.21 -12.07 -22.55
N ASN A 49 -7.31 -11.04 -23.36
CA ASN A 49 -8.31 -10.95 -24.43
C ASN A 49 -9.74 -11.28 -23.99
N GLY A 50 -10.13 -10.75 -22.81
CA GLY A 50 -11.45 -10.93 -22.22
C GLY A 50 -11.68 -12.30 -21.56
N ARG A 51 -10.64 -13.10 -21.35
CA ARG A 51 -10.70 -14.43 -20.71
C ARG A 51 -9.81 -14.50 -19.48
N VAL A 52 -10.19 -15.29 -18.50
CA VAL A 52 -9.32 -15.69 -17.40
C VAL A 52 -8.44 -16.84 -17.89
N THR A 53 -7.14 -16.62 -17.95
CA THR A 53 -6.16 -17.66 -18.35
C THR A 53 -5.48 -18.29 -17.14
N MET A 54 -5.45 -17.59 -15.98
CA MET A 54 -5.03 -18.15 -14.70
C MET A 54 -5.81 -17.49 -13.56
N ALA A 55 -6.32 -18.27 -12.61
CA ALA A 55 -6.74 -17.83 -11.27
C ALA A 55 -6.37 -18.97 -10.32
N ARG A 56 -5.25 -18.83 -9.57
CA ARG A 56 -4.68 -19.97 -8.84
C ARG A 56 -3.96 -19.52 -7.56
N GLY A 57 -4.13 -20.33 -6.51
CA GLY A 57 -3.38 -20.25 -5.26
C GLY A 57 -2.21 -21.22 -5.20
N PHE A 58 -1.20 -20.88 -4.39
CA PHE A 58 0.03 -21.63 -4.18
C PHE A 58 0.41 -21.61 -2.69
N GLY A 59 0.94 -22.73 -2.18
CA GLY A 59 1.40 -22.83 -0.81
C GLY A 59 0.27 -22.89 0.22
N VAL A 60 0.48 -22.24 1.37
CA VAL A 60 -0.41 -22.32 2.53
C VAL A 60 -0.88 -20.96 3.02
N THR A 61 -2.07 -20.95 3.63
CA THR A 61 -2.68 -19.73 4.19
C THR A 61 -2.01 -19.26 5.47
N ASP A 62 -1.43 -20.18 6.25
CA ASP A 62 -0.83 -19.92 7.57
C ASP A 62 0.24 -20.98 7.86
N LEU A 63 1.44 -20.57 8.28
CA LEU A 63 2.51 -21.51 8.69
C LEU A 63 2.22 -22.20 10.01
N SER A 64 1.48 -21.57 10.91
CA SER A 64 1.12 -22.13 12.23
C SER A 64 -0.05 -23.13 12.14
N ALA A 65 -0.93 -23.00 11.16
CA ALA A 65 -2.08 -23.85 10.90
C ALA A 65 -2.28 -24.04 9.39
N PRO A 66 -1.39 -24.79 8.70
CA PRO A 66 -1.31 -24.81 7.25
C PRO A 66 -2.56 -25.40 6.60
N ARG A 67 -3.16 -24.62 5.71
CA ARG A 67 -4.22 -25.03 4.78
C ARG A 67 -3.82 -24.61 3.37
N PRO A 68 -4.13 -25.39 2.32
CA PRO A 68 -3.77 -25.01 0.96
C PRO A 68 -4.43 -23.69 0.54
N VAL A 69 -3.66 -22.83 -0.10
CA VAL A 69 -4.19 -21.66 -0.80
C VAL A 69 -4.89 -22.12 -2.08
N ASN A 70 -6.09 -21.61 -2.34
CA ASN A 70 -6.85 -21.86 -3.57
C ASN A 70 -7.27 -20.55 -4.24
N ALA A 71 -8.00 -20.62 -5.35
CA ALA A 71 -8.40 -19.43 -6.10
C ALA A 71 -9.39 -18.51 -5.37
N ASP A 72 -10.08 -19.02 -4.35
CA ASP A 72 -11.03 -18.27 -3.52
C ASP A 72 -10.41 -17.80 -2.18
N THR A 73 -9.14 -18.13 -1.92
CA THR A 73 -8.44 -17.62 -0.75
C THR A 73 -8.26 -16.11 -0.89
N ILE A 74 -8.71 -15.35 0.12
CA ILE A 74 -8.58 -13.90 0.13
C ILE A 74 -7.22 -13.47 0.69
N PHE A 75 -6.60 -12.50 0.00
CA PHE A 75 -5.34 -11.88 0.37
C PHE A 75 -5.54 -10.39 0.60
N SER A 76 -4.91 -9.83 1.63
CA SER A 76 -4.83 -8.38 1.79
C SER A 76 -4.13 -7.77 0.59
N THR A 77 -4.75 -6.77 -0.03
CA THR A 77 -4.30 -6.19 -1.30
C THR A 77 -3.57 -4.86 -1.13
N GLY A 78 -3.59 -4.29 0.08
CA GLY A 78 -2.96 -3.00 0.35
C GLY A 78 -3.42 -1.92 -0.64
N SER A 79 -2.51 -1.07 -1.03
CA SER A 79 -2.80 0.10 -1.86
C SER A 79 -3.35 -0.19 -3.26
N THR A 80 -3.33 -1.45 -3.75
CA THR A 80 -4.07 -1.78 -4.98
C THR A 80 -5.58 -1.53 -4.82
N GLY A 81 -6.06 -1.47 -3.56
CA GLY A 81 -7.43 -1.12 -3.18
C GLY A 81 -7.82 0.33 -3.49
N LYS A 82 -6.85 1.25 -3.66
CA LYS A 82 -7.12 2.66 -3.99
C LYS A 82 -7.96 2.81 -5.26
N ALA A 83 -7.71 1.97 -6.26
CA ALA A 83 -8.47 1.97 -7.51
C ALA A 83 -9.97 1.64 -7.31
N PHE A 84 -10.33 0.89 -6.26
CA PHE A 84 -11.73 0.61 -5.92
C PHE A 84 -12.40 1.81 -5.29
N THR A 85 -11.70 2.55 -4.41
CA THR A 85 -12.19 3.84 -3.87
C THR A 85 -12.42 4.85 -4.99
N VAL A 86 -11.51 4.90 -5.97
CA VAL A 86 -11.68 5.76 -7.15
C VAL A 86 -12.86 5.30 -8.02
N ALA A 87 -13.07 3.99 -8.19
CA ALA A 87 -14.23 3.48 -8.93
C ALA A 87 -15.56 3.85 -8.25
N ALA A 88 -15.60 3.82 -6.90
CA ALA A 88 -16.77 4.28 -6.15
C ALA A 88 -17.07 5.77 -6.39
N LEU A 89 -16.03 6.61 -6.40
CA LEU A 89 -16.18 8.02 -6.77
C LEU A 89 -16.60 8.19 -8.25
N ALA A 90 -16.06 7.37 -9.16
CA ALA A 90 -16.43 7.39 -10.58
C ALA A 90 -17.94 7.08 -10.79
N ILE A 91 -18.49 6.16 -10.00
CA ILE A 91 -19.94 5.88 -9.99
C ILE A 91 -20.72 7.12 -9.57
N LEU A 92 -20.31 7.80 -8.49
CA LEU A 92 -20.94 9.04 -8.04
C LEU A 92 -20.84 10.18 -9.06
N VAL A 93 -19.74 10.23 -9.83
CA VAL A 93 -19.59 11.17 -10.96
C VAL A 93 -20.54 10.84 -12.08
N ASP A 94 -20.67 9.57 -12.47
CA ASP A 94 -21.62 9.13 -13.50
C ASP A 94 -23.08 9.37 -13.09
N GLU A 95 -23.39 9.33 -11.79
CA GLU A 95 -24.69 9.68 -11.22
C GLU A 95 -24.94 11.20 -11.15
N GLY A 96 -23.93 12.02 -11.48
CA GLY A 96 -24.01 13.48 -11.42
C GLY A 96 -24.09 14.05 -10.01
N ARG A 97 -23.68 13.29 -8.99
CA ARG A 97 -23.69 13.69 -7.58
C ARG A 97 -22.46 14.51 -7.20
N ILE A 98 -21.35 14.28 -7.88
CA ILE A 98 -20.07 15.00 -7.75
C ILE A 98 -19.42 15.16 -9.11
N ALA A 99 -18.43 16.06 -9.21
CA ALA A 99 -17.47 16.12 -10.31
C ALA A 99 -16.03 16.02 -9.76
N TRP A 100 -15.11 15.48 -10.55
CA TRP A 100 -13.69 15.30 -10.14
C TRP A 100 -13.05 16.60 -9.65
N ASP A 101 -13.44 17.73 -10.21
CA ASP A 101 -12.85 19.03 -9.92
C ASP A 101 -13.72 19.88 -8.99
N ASP A 102 -14.77 19.30 -8.37
CA ASP A 102 -15.48 19.91 -7.27
C ASP A 102 -14.54 20.09 -6.07
N ARG A 103 -14.73 21.19 -5.34
CA ARG A 103 -13.97 21.41 -4.10
C ARG A 103 -14.46 20.45 -3.02
N VAL A 104 -13.53 19.87 -2.30
CA VAL A 104 -13.85 18.95 -1.19
C VAL A 104 -14.81 19.59 -0.17
N ILE A 105 -14.61 20.87 0.15
CA ILE A 105 -15.45 21.60 1.13
C ILE A 105 -16.89 21.82 0.67
N ASP A 106 -17.20 21.69 -0.62
CA ASP A 106 -18.58 21.79 -1.11
C ASP A 106 -19.40 20.54 -0.75
N HIS A 107 -18.74 19.40 -0.53
CA HIS A 107 -19.35 18.11 -0.15
C HIS A 107 -19.03 17.72 1.31
N MET A 108 -17.89 18.19 1.86
CA MET A 108 -17.46 17.99 3.25
C MET A 108 -17.16 19.35 3.91
N PRO A 109 -18.17 20.10 4.38
CA PRO A 109 -17.96 21.47 4.91
C PRO A 109 -16.99 21.57 6.09
N ASP A 110 -16.77 20.48 6.84
CA ASP A 110 -15.84 20.41 7.98
C ASP A 110 -14.42 20.05 7.60
N PHE A 111 -14.16 19.67 6.35
CA PHE A 111 -12.82 19.32 5.87
C PHE A 111 -11.89 20.53 5.94
N ARG A 112 -10.69 20.33 6.46
CA ARG A 112 -9.65 21.38 6.55
C ARG A 112 -8.27 20.76 6.32
N MET A 113 -7.47 21.44 5.51
CA MET A 113 -6.02 21.32 5.46
C MET A 113 -5.40 22.34 6.41
N TYR A 114 -4.11 22.23 6.71
CA TYR A 114 -3.37 23.17 7.55
C TYR A 114 -3.48 24.61 7.03
N ASP A 115 -3.29 24.79 5.71
CA ASP A 115 -3.44 26.08 5.04
C ASP A 115 -4.90 26.33 4.65
N PRO A 116 -5.52 27.43 5.09
CA PRO A 116 -6.90 27.78 4.71
C PRO A 116 -7.08 28.03 3.21
N TRP A 117 -6.04 28.44 2.48
CA TRP A 117 -6.10 28.58 1.03
C TRP A 117 -6.16 27.20 0.37
N VAL A 118 -5.27 26.27 0.76
CA VAL A 118 -5.32 24.88 0.28
C VAL A 118 -6.67 24.24 0.56
N THR A 119 -7.23 24.46 1.74
CA THR A 119 -8.58 23.98 2.09
C THR A 119 -9.63 24.41 1.07
N ARG A 120 -9.62 25.67 0.63
CA ARG A 120 -10.58 26.20 -0.35
C ARG A 120 -10.36 25.71 -1.77
N GLU A 121 -9.12 25.37 -2.12
CA GLU A 121 -8.71 25.00 -3.49
C GLU A 121 -8.63 23.48 -3.72
N MET A 122 -8.63 22.68 -2.64
CA MET A 122 -8.55 21.22 -2.70
C MET A 122 -9.75 20.65 -3.43
N THR A 123 -9.51 19.95 -4.52
CA THR A 123 -10.55 19.24 -5.29
C THR A 123 -10.59 17.76 -4.91
N ILE A 124 -11.68 17.07 -5.29
CA ILE A 124 -11.80 15.61 -5.13
C ILE A 124 -10.64 14.90 -5.85
N ARG A 125 -10.28 15.37 -7.04
CA ARG A 125 -9.10 14.88 -7.78
C ARG A 125 -7.81 15.01 -6.97
N ASP A 126 -7.61 16.12 -6.27
CA ASP A 126 -6.39 16.35 -5.47
C ASP A 126 -6.25 15.39 -4.28
N LEU A 127 -7.36 14.87 -3.74
CA LEU A 127 -7.32 13.82 -2.70
C LEU A 127 -6.70 12.52 -3.18
N LEU A 128 -6.69 12.28 -4.50
CA LEU A 128 -6.41 10.98 -5.10
C LEU A 128 -5.03 10.89 -5.78
N VAL A 129 -4.32 12.01 -5.94
CA VAL A 129 -3.16 12.06 -6.84
C VAL A 129 -1.85 12.45 -6.16
N HIS A 130 -1.80 12.44 -4.82
CA HIS A 130 -0.57 12.61 -4.03
C HIS A 130 0.21 13.92 -4.33
N ARG A 131 -0.51 15.04 -4.52
CA ARG A 131 0.06 16.38 -4.75
C ARG A 131 -0.44 17.43 -3.76
N SER A 132 -0.83 16.99 -2.59
CA SER A 132 -1.43 17.81 -1.53
C SER A 132 -0.47 18.84 -0.92
N GLY A 133 0.84 18.57 -0.99
CA GLY A 133 1.87 19.29 -0.28
C GLY A 133 2.29 18.61 1.02
N LEU A 134 1.57 17.59 1.48
CA LEU A 134 1.99 16.76 2.62
C LEU A 134 3.30 16.01 2.30
N GLY A 135 4.02 15.59 3.32
CA GLY A 135 5.19 14.73 3.21
C GLY A 135 4.82 13.29 2.85
N LEU A 136 5.84 12.50 2.49
CA LEU A 136 5.69 11.07 2.18
C LEU A 136 5.21 10.31 3.44
N GLY A 137 4.00 9.74 3.39
CA GLY A 137 3.41 9.00 4.49
C GLY A 137 3.01 9.84 5.70
N GLU A 138 3.01 11.17 5.58
CA GLU A 138 2.67 12.07 6.69
C GLU A 138 1.26 11.80 7.22
N GLY A 139 1.16 11.49 8.51
CA GLY A 139 -0.09 11.13 9.18
C GLY A 139 -0.39 9.63 9.19
N ASP A 140 0.44 8.76 8.61
CA ASP A 140 0.18 7.31 8.54
C ASP A 140 0.13 6.66 9.94
N LEU A 141 0.80 7.21 10.96
CA LEU A 141 0.66 6.76 12.36
C LEU A 141 -0.76 6.92 12.94
N LEU A 142 -1.70 7.60 12.25
CA LEU A 142 -3.11 7.65 12.63
C LEU A 142 -3.90 6.37 12.27
N PHE A 143 -3.27 5.45 11.53
CA PHE A 143 -3.88 4.18 11.16
C PHE A 143 -2.91 2.98 11.19
N LEU A 144 -1.61 3.23 11.31
CA LEU A 144 -0.56 2.21 11.42
C LEU A 144 0.24 2.43 12.72
N PRO A 145 0.39 1.41 13.58
CA PRO A 145 -0.39 0.16 13.63
C PRO A 145 -1.88 0.41 13.88
N ASN A 146 -2.66 -0.64 14.05
CA ASN A 146 -4.11 -0.53 14.22
C ASN A 146 -4.52 0.59 15.21
N SER A 147 -5.45 1.42 14.81
CA SER A 147 -5.83 2.67 15.51
C SER A 147 -7.24 2.59 16.08
N THR A 148 -7.45 3.25 17.23
CA THR A 148 -8.77 3.42 17.86
C THR A 148 -9.57 4.59 17.29
N LEU A 149 -8.97 5.40 16.39
CA LEU A 149 -9.62 6.56 15.80
C LEU A 149 -10.62 6.15 14.72
N SER A 150 -11.77 6.81 14.69
CA SER A 150 -12.68 6.73 13.54
C SER A 150 -12.10 7.43 12.31
N ARG A 151 -12.61 7.10 11.10
CA ARG A 151 -12.23 7.79 9.86
C ARG A 151 -12.50 9.29 9.94
N LYS A 152 -13.65 9.67 10.45
CA LYS A 152 -14.03 11.08 10.64
C LYS A 152 -13.06 11.84 11.56
N GLU A 153 -12.64 11.23 12.67
CA GLU A 153 -11.66 11.82 13.58
C GLU A 153 -10.29 11.95 12.93
N THR A 154 -9.85 10.92 12.18
CA THR A 154 -8.60 10.97 11.44
C THR A 154 -8.63 12.08 10.39
N VAL A 155 -9.68 12.17 9.59
CA VAL A 155 -9.86 13.25 8.59
C VAL A 155 -9.89 14.62 9.27
N HIS A 156 -10.51 14.75 10.45
CA HIS A 156 -10.48 15.99 11.22
C HIS A 156 -9.05 16.42 11.62
N ARG A 157 -8.16 15.48 11.91
CA ARG A 157 -6.77 15.75 12.33
C ARG A 157 -5.86 16.23 11.18
N ILE A 158 -6.22 16.01 9.91
CA ILE A 158 -5.46 16.48 8.72
C ILE A 158 -5.15 17.97 8.80
N ARG A 159 -6.03 18.77 9.40
CA ARG A 159 -5.82 20.22 9.60
C ARG A 159 -4.58 20.60 10.38
N ASN A 160 -3.98 19.67 11.10
CA ASN A 160 -2.78 19.87 11.91
C ASN A 160 -1.51 19.36 11.22
N LEU A 161 -1.62 18.66 10.09
CA LEU A 161 -0.49 18.19 9.29
C LEU A 161 0.10 19.37 8.52
N LYS A 162 1.35 19.71 8.80
CA LYS A 162 2.03 20.83 8.17
C LYS A 162 2.57 20.42 6.81
N PRO A 163 2.35 21.21 5.76
CA PRO A 163 2.85 20.85 4.45
C PRO A 163 4.39 20.84 4.41
N ALA A 164 4.96 19.81 3.79
CA ALA A 164 6.38 19.70 3.49
C ALA A 164 6.76 20.49 2.22
N THR A 165 5.79 20.68 1.29
CA THR A 165 5.98 21.41 0.03
C THR A 165 4.75 22.27 -0.27
N SER A 166 4.83 23.09 -1.32
CA SER A 166 3.66 23.85 -1.79
C SER A 166 2.61 22.94 -2.41
N PHE A 167 1.33 23.29 -2.24
CA PHE A 167 0.21 22.60 -2.86
C PHE A 167 0.39 22.45 -4.37
N ARG A 168 0.15 21.26 -4.90
CA ARG A 168 0.29 20.89 -6.33
C ARG A 168 1.70 21.06 -6.92
N SER A 169 2.74 21.26 -6.11
CA SER A 169 4.11 21.50 -6.60
C SER A 169 4.95 20.24 -6.83
N GLY A 170 4.52 19.09 -6.31
CA GLY A 170 5.28 17.85 -6.39
C GLY A 170 4.45 16.64 -5.99
N TYR A 171 5.08 15.49 -6.07
CA TYR A 171 4.53 14.20 -5.67
C TYR A 171 5.10 13.78 -4.32
N ALA A 172 4.23 13.45 -3.38
CA ALA A 172 4.57 12.72 -2.16
C ALA A 172 3.40 11.80 -1.81
N TYR A 173 3.65 10.50 -1.80
CA TYR A 173 2.60 9.50 -1.55
C TYR A 173 1.99 9.70 -0.17
N ASP A 174 0.69 9.91 -0.11
CA ASP A 174 -0.08 10.09 1.13
C ASP A 174 -1.30 9.15 1.16
N ASN A 175 -1.46 8.38 2.24
CA ASN A 175 -2.61 7.49 2.43
C ASN A 175 -3.80 8.24 3.04
N ILE A 176 -3.51 9.26 3.85
CA ILE A 176 -4.52 9.93 4.67
C ILE A 176 -5.58 10.65 3.84
N LEU A 177 -5.25 11.11 2.63
CA LEU A 177 -6.22 11.75 1.74
C LEU A 177 -7.15 10.74 1.05
N TYR A 178 -6.75 9.47 0.91
CA TYR A 178 -7.68 8.42 0.53
C TYR A 178 -8.70 8.10 1.63
N MET A 179 -8.32 8.30 2.92
CA MET A 179 -9.29 8.24 4.02
C MET A 179 -10.31 9.38 3.91
N ALA A 180 -9.84 10.59 3.54
CA ALA A 180 -10.74 11.71 3.26
C ALA A 180 -11.64 11.44 2.05
N ALA A 181 -11.13 10.78 1.00
CA ALA A 181 -11.93 10.34 -0.15
C ALA A 181 -13.01 9.30 0.26
N GLY A 182 -12.69 8.37 1.15
CA GLY A 182 -13.66 7.44 1.74
C GLY A 182 -14.71 8.16 2.56
N GLN A 183 -14.32 9.12 3.41
CA GLN A 183 -15.26 9.95 4.16
C GLN A 183 -16.18 10.78 3.22
N LEU A 184 -15.64 11.28 2.10
CA LEU A 184 -16.43 12.00 1.10
C LEU A 184 -17.51 11.10 0.46
N ILE A 185 -17.17 9.84 0.16
CA ILE A 185 -18.16 8.86 -0.31
C ILE A 185 -19.28 8.72 0.72
N GLU A 186 -18.98 8.63 2.02
CA GLU A 186 -19.98 8.54 3.09
C GLU A 186 -20.88 9.78 3.15
N GLU A 187 -20.29 10.98 3.13
CA GLU A 187 -21.06 12.23 3.21
C GLU A 187 -21.96 12.42 1.97
N VAL A 188 -21.51 12.02 0.80
CA VAL A 188 -22.27 12.15 -0.46
C VAL A 188 -23.31 11.04 -0.61
N SER A 189 -22.97 9.78 -0.32
CA SER A 189 -23.87 8.64 -0.52
C SER A 189 -24.89 8.48 0.60
N GLY A 190 -24.52 8.83 1.83
CA GLY A 190 -25.27 8.52 3.06
C GLY A 190 -25.03 7.07 3.54
N GLU A 191 -24.08 6.34 2.95
CA GLU A 191 -23.69 4.97 3.28
C GLU A 191 -22.25 4.97 3.76
N SER A 192 -21.86 4.02 4.63
CA SER A 192 -20.44 3.83 4.95
C SER A 192 -19.66 3.45 3.69
N TRP A 193 -18.35 3.76 3.63
CA TRP A 193 -17.50 3.40 2.50
C TRP A 193 -17.51 1.89 2.24
N GLU A 194 -17.47 1.08 3.28
CA GLU A 194 -17.52 -0.37 3.23
C GLU A 194 -18.80 -0.84 2.55
N LYS A 195 -19.96 -0.36 3.05
CA LYS A 195 -21.25 -0.72 2.45
C LYS A 195 -21.32 -0.30 0.98
N TYR A 196 -20.83 0.91 0.67
CA TYR A 196 -20.82 1.42 -0.70
C TYR A 196 -19.97 0.56 -1.63
N ILE A 197 -18.75 0.19 -1.22
CA ILE A 197 -17.89 -0.74 -2.00
C ILE A 197 -18.58 -2.09 -2.18
N HIS A 198 -19.16 -2.64 -1.12
CA HIS A 198 -19.81 -3.95 -1.17
C HIS A 198 -21.00 -3.94 -2.15
N GLU A 199 -21.91 -2.98 -2.04
CA GLU A 199 -23.15 -2.94 -2.80
C GLU A 199 -22.98 -2.41 -4.24
N HIS A 200 -22.07 -1.42 -4.44
CA HIS A 200 -21.94 -0.72 -5.72
C HIS A 200 -20.74 -1.17 -6.55
N VAL A 201 -19.76 -1.87 -5.95
CA VAL A 201 -18.59 -2.37 -6.68
C VAL A 201 -18.54 -3.89 -6.66
N PHE A 202 -18.45 -4.52 -5.48
CA PHE A 202 -18.32 -5.99 -5.38
C PHE A 202 -19.55 -6.71 -5.89
N GLY A 203 -20.75 -6.28 -5.47
CA GLY A 203 -22.02 -6.89 -5.86
C GLY A 203 -22.22 -6.93 -7.38
N PRO A 204 -22.18 -5.81 -8.11
CA PRO A 204 -22.33 -5.79 -9.56
C PRO A 204 -21.28 -6.61 -10.31
N LEU A 205 -20.06 -6.68 -9.78
CA LEU A 205 -18.97 -7.48 -10.35
C LEU A 205 -19.08 -8.97 -9.97
N GLY A 206 -19.92 -9.33 -8.99
CA GLY A 206 -19.99 -10.69 -8.45
C GLY A 206 -18.71 -11.13 -7.74
N MET A 207 -18.06 -10.21 -7.02
CA MET A 207 -16.86 -10.45 -6.21
C MET A 207 -17.26 -10.95 -4.81
N ASN A 208 -17.78 -12.16 -4.75
CA ASN A 208 -18.48 -12.69 -3.57
C ASN A 208 -17.56 -13.21 -2.46
N HIS A 209 -16.26 -13.33 -2.71
CA HIS A 209 -15.27 -13.77 -1.71
C HIS A 209 -14.46 -12.62 -1.13
N SER A 210 -14.55 -11.41 -1.74
CA SER A 210 -13.81 -10.22 -1.30
C SER A 210 -14.43 -9.63 -0.05
N THR A 211 -13.59 -9.01 0.79
CA THR A 211 -14.00 -8.33 2.02
C THR A 211 -13.43 -6.90 2.09
N ASP A 212 -14.15 -6.03 2.76
CA ASP A 212 -13.83 -4.62 2.98
C ASP A 212 -13.71 -4.26 4.47
N THR A 213 -13.90 -5.25 5.35
CA THR A 213 -13.75 -5.09 6.80
C THR A 213 -12.78 -6.11 7.40
N ASP A 214 -12.08 -5.69 8.47
CA ASP A 214 -11.22 -6.58 9.25
C ASP A 214 -11.99 -7.70 9.93
N ALA A 215 -13.23 -7.43 10.36
CA ALA A 215 -14.09 -8.41 10.99
C ALA A 215 -14.42 -9.57 10.02
N GLU A 216 -14.77 -9.24 8.78
CA GLU A 216 -15.07 -10.26 7.76
C GLU A 216 -13.81 -11.02 7.33
N PHE A 217 -12.66 -10.32 7.19
CA PHE A 217 -11.39 -10.97 6.89
C PHE A 217 -11.04 -12.02 7.94
N ASN A 218 -11.06 -11.64 9.22
CA ASN A 218 -10.71 -12.54 10.32
C ASN A 218 -11.73 -13.68 10.50
N ALA A 219 -13.00 -13.43 10.22
CA ALA A 219 -14.06 -14.46 10.26
C ALA A 219 -14.02 -15.43 9.07
N ASN A 220 -13.39 -15.06 7.95
CA ASN A 220 -13.32 -15.91 6.76
C ASN A 220 -12.32 -17.06 6.98
N PRO A 221 -12.77 -18.33 7.00
CA PRO A 221 -11.86 -19.46 7.21
C PRO A 221 -10.85 -19.66 6.07
N ASN A 222 -11.04 -19.02 4.92
CA ASN A 222 -10.19 -19.11 3.74
C ASN A 222 -9.45 -17.79 3.47
N HIS A 223 -8.90 -17.17 4.53
CA HIS A 223 -8.03 -16.01 4.39
C HIS A 223 -6.55 -16.38 4.48
N ALA A 224 -5.71 -15.65 3.77
CA ALA A 224 -4.26 -15.76 3.84
C ALA A 224 -3.73 -14.89 4.98
N ARG A 225 -3.31 -15.53 6.08
CA ARG A 225 -2.78 -14.85 7.26
C ARG A 225 -1.48 -14.12 6.91
N PRO A 226 -1.29 -12.85 7.33
CA PRO A 226 -0.05 -12.12 7.09
C PRO A 226 1.16 -12.75 7.80
N HIS A 227 2.35 -12.68 7.18
CA HIS A 227 3.61 -13.19 7.76
C HIS A 227 4.74 -12.19 7.59
N SER A 228 5.61 -12.15 8.58
CA SER A 228 6.76 -11.24 8.61
C SER A 228 8.02 -11.95 9.12
N ARG A 229 9.19 -11.37 8.82
CA ARG A 229 10.50 -11.73 9.37
C ARG A 229 10.93 -10.71 10.39
N SER A 230 10.39 -10.82 11.61
CA SER A 230 10.65 -9.89 12.71
C SER A 230 11.65 -10.40 13.76
N SER A 231 12.18 -11.63 13.60
CA SER A 231 13.12 -12.23 14.56
C SER A 231 14.60 -11.89 14.31
N GLY A 232 14.91 -11.21 13.21
CA GLY A 232 16.28 -10.79 12.85
C GLY A 232 16.68 -9.47 13.51
N PRO A 233 17.88 -8.98 13.21
CA PRO A 233 18.40 -7.72 13.75
C PRO A 233 17.63 -6.48 13.27
N ILE A 234 16.93 -6.59 12.16
CA ILE A 234 15.96 -5.62 11.61
C ILE A 234 14.79 -6.38 10.96
N HIS A 235 13.66 -5.71 10.74
CA HIS A 235 12.56 -6.29 9.97
C HIS A 235 13.02 -6.71 8.57
N GLY A 236 12.40 -7.78 8.05
CA GLY A 236 12.76 -8.38 6.77
C GLY A 236 13.87 -9.44 6.85
N LEU A 237 14.53 -9.60 8.00
CA LEU A 237 15.52 -10.66 8.27
C LEU A 237 15.02 -11.59 9.39
N GLY A 238 15.43 -12.85 9.32
CA GLY A 238 15.08 -13.89 10.30
C GLY A 238 14.06 -14.90 9.77
N THR A 239 13.38 -15.57 10.68
CA THR A 239 12.39 -16.60 10.34
C THR A 239 11.06 -15.98 9.99
N GLN A 240 10.42 -16.49 8.94
CA GLN A 240 9.05 -16.14 8.58
C GLN A 240 8.08 -16.66 9.64
N THR A 241 7.27 -15.79 10.20
CA THR A 241 6.26 -16.11 11.22
C THR A 241 4.92 -15.47 10.91
N ALA A 242 3.83 -16.17 11.23
CA ALA A 242 2.49 -15.60 11.13
C ALA A 242 2.35 -14.45 12.13
N LEU A 243 1.76 -13.35 11.67
CA LEU A 243 1.43 -12.22 12.51
C LEU A 243 0.11 -12.47 13.26
N ASP A 244 -0.14 -11.71 14.33
CA ASP A 244 -1.42 -11.74 15.02
C ASP A 244 -2.53 -11.01 14.24
N ASP A 245 -3.77 -11.10 14.71
CA ASP A 245 -4.94 -10.53 14.03
C ASP A 245 -4.96 -9.00 14.05
N ASN A 246 -4.10 -8.35 14.85
CA ASN A 246 -3.94 -6.89 14.87
C ASN A 246 -2.96 -6.37 13.82
N ALA A 247 -2.21 -7.26 13.15
CA ALA A 247 -1.24 -6.89 12.12
C ALA A 247 -1.95 -6.53 10.79
N ARG A 248 -2.82 -5.56 10.86
CA ARG A 248 -3.55 -4.96 9.73
C ARG A 248 -3.53 -3.45 9.88
N ILE A 249 -3.75 -2.73 8.79
CA ILE A 249 -4.07 -1.30 8.90
C ILE A 249 -5.43 -1.14 9.58
N ALA A 250 -5.62 -0.05 10.31
CA ALA A 250 -6.90 0.19 10.97
C ALA A 250 -8.05 0.35 9.97
N GLN A 251 -9.27 -0.03 10.39
CA GLN A 251 -10.48 0.06 9.55
C GLN A 251 -10.73 1.49 9.02
N ASN A 252 -10.31 2.53 9.75
CA ASN A 252 -10.40 3.92 9.29
C ASN A 252 -9.66 4.16 7.97
N ALA A 253 -8.58 3.40 7.70
CA ALA A 253 -7.78 3.49 6.48
C ALA A 253 -8.19 2.50 5.37
N ALA A 254 -9.30 1.79 5.52
CA ALA A 254 -9.78 0.84 4.50
C ALA A 254 -9.85 1.44 3.09
N PRO A 255 -10.26 2.72 2.88
CA PRO A 255 -10.25 3.36 1.56
C PRO A 255 -8.86 3.47 0.91
N ALA A 256 -7.79 3.46 1.70
CA ALA A 256 -6.41 3.52 1.22
C ALA A 256 -5.80 2.14 0.94
N GLY A 257 -6.33 1.04 1.54
CA GLY A 257 -5.71 -0.26 1.37
C GLY A 257 -6.27 -1.43 2.21
N GLY A 258 -7.49 -1.32 2.76
CA GLY A 258 -8.05 -2.35 3.66
C GLY A 258 -8.74 -3.52 2.99
N LEU A 259 -8.80 -3.58 1.65
CA LEU A 259 -9.48 -4.67 0.94
C LEU A 259 -8.69 -5.98 1.01
N ALA A 260 -9.42 -7.09 1.07
CA ALA A 260 -8.88 -8.41 0.83
C ALA A 260 -9.65 -9.11 -0.30
N ILE A 261 -8.93 -9.61 -1.30
CA ILE A 261 -9.51 -10.04 -2.57
C ILE A 261 -8.95 -11.42 -2.96
N SER A 262 -9.82 -12.27 -3.52
CA SER A 262 -9.44 -13.59 -4.05
C SER A 262 -8.97 -13.51 -5.51
N ALA A 263 -8.27 -14.54 -6.00
CA ALA A 263 -7.86 -14.60 -7.40
C ALA A 263 -9.06 -14.60 -8.35
N ASN A 264 -10.11 -15.33 -8.02
CA ASN A 264 -11.33 -15.37 -8.83
C ASN A 264 -12.01 -14.00 -8.91
N ASP A 265 -12.15 -13.30 -7.79
CA ASP A 265 -12.77 -11.98 -7.75
C ASP A 265 -11.91 -10.92 -8.45
N MET A 266 -10.59 -10.96 -8.24
CA MET A 266 -9.68 -10.06 -8.94
C MET A 266 -9.74 -10.23 -10.47
N SER A 267 -10.02 -11.42 -10.97
CA SER A 267 -10.19 -11.65 -12.41
C SER A 267 -11.33 -10.81 -12.99
N ARG A 268 -12.43 -10.66 -12.25
CA ARG A 268 -13.57 -9.85 -12.66
C ARG A 268 -13.22 -8.35 -12.68
N TRP A 269 -12.46 -7.90 -11.68
CA TRP A 269 -11.95 -6.55 -11.63
C TRP A 269 -11.01 -6.23 -12.81
N LEU A 270 -10.03 -7.10 -13.08
CA LEU A 270 -9.09 -6.91 -14.20
C LEU A 270 -9.81 -6.87 -15.55
N LEU A 271 -10.78 -7.75 -15.77
CA LEU A 271 -11.60 -7.74 -16.98
C LEU A 271 -12.41 -6.44 -17.11
N THR A 272 -12.96 -5.92 -16.00
CA THR A 272 -13.69 -4.66 -15.97
C THR A 272 -12.79 -3.49 -16.31
N GLN A 273 -11.59 -3.44 -15.77
CA GLN A 273 -10.62 -2.38 -16.05
C GLN A 273 -10.17 -2.38 -17.51
N LEU A 274 -9.80 -3.53 -18.07
CA LEU A 274 -9.46 -3.68 -19.49
C LEU A 274 -10.66 -3.40 -20.40
N GLY A 275 -11.86 -3.75 -19.94
CA GLY A 275 -13.13 -3.47 -20.60
C GLY A 275 -13.61 -2.02 -20.47
N ARG A 276 -12.80 -1.13 -19.89
CA ARG A 276 -13.13 0.29 -19.68
C ARG A 276 -14.45 0.50 -18.94
N GLY A 277 -14.63 -0.23 -17.83
CA GLY A 277 -15.81 -0.17 -16.97
C GLY A 277 -16.88 -1.20 -17.31
N LYS A 278 -16.79 -1.94 -18.42
CA LYS A 278 -17.77 -2.94 -18.80
C LYS A 278 -17.74 -4.14 -17.84
N ILE A 279 -18.91 -4.50 -17.29
CA ILE A 279 -19.04 -5.66 -16.39
C ILE A 279 -18.93 -6.95 -17.20
N PRO A 280 -18.01 -7.89 -16.84
CA PRO A 280 -17.84 -9.15 -17.57
C PRO A 280 -19.12 -9.98 -17.65
N GLY A 281 -19.49 -10.38 -18.88
CA GLY A 281 -20.70 -11.17 -19.13
C GLY A 281 -22.01 -10.38 -19.07
N SER A 282 -21.97 -9.04 -19.09
CA SER A 282 -23.12 -8.16 -19.03
C SER A 282 -23.03 -7.05 -20.08
N ASP A 283 -24.17 -6.47 -20.42
CA ASP A 283 -24.24 -5.23 -21.23
C ASP A 283 -24.17 -3.96 -20.36
N LYS A 284 -24.05 -4.11 -19.04
CA LYS A 284 -23.94 -2.99 -18.10
C LYS A 284 -22.49 -2.59 -17.89
N ASN A 285 -22.32 -1.35 -17.48
CA ASN A 285 -21.04 -0.82 -17.02
C ASN A 285 -21.07 -0.61 -15.49
N LEU A 286 -19.93 -0.79 -14.83
CA LEU A 286 -19.71 -0.38 -13.45
C LEU A 286 -19.57 1.15 -13.37
N PHE A 287 -18.84 1.72 -14.31
CA PHE A 287 -18.67 3.14 -14.58
C PHE A 287 -18.49 3.33 -16.09
N THR A 288 -18.69 4.55 -16.57
CA THR A 288 -18.58 4.85 -18.02
C THR A 288 -17.13 4.77 -18.52
N LYS A 289 -16.97 4.67 -19.83
CA LYS A 289 -15.66 4.73 -20.48
C LYS A 289 -14.95 6.05 -20.22
N GLU A 290 -15.69 7.14 -20.16
CA GLU A 290 -15.21 8.48 -19.83
C GLU A 290 -14.52 8.49 -18.45
N GLN A 291 -15.11 7.82 -17.44
CA GLN A 291 -14.47 7.71 -16.14
C GLN A 291 -13.21 6.85 -16.18
N SER A 292 -13.21 5.75 -16.95
CA SER A 292 -12.00 4.97 -17.16
C SER A 292 -10.86 5.79 -17.78
N GLU A 293 -11.18 6.67 -18.72
CA GLU A 293 -10.21 7.58 -19.34
C GLU A 293 -9.68 8.60 -18.32
N GLN A 294 -10.54 9.16 -17.46
CA GLN A 294 -10.12 10.03 -16.36
C GLN A 294 -9.19 9.29 -15.39
N MET A 295 -9.55 8.06 -15.00
CA MET A 295 -8.75 7.24 -14.06
C MET A 295 -7.36 6.92 -14.60
N TRP A 296 -7.17 6.81 -15.92
CA TRP A 296 -5.89 6.46 -16.55
C TRP A 296 -5.21 7.67 -17.23
N THR A 297 -5.64 8.88 -16.92
CA THR A 297 -4.96 10.11 -17.34
C THR A 297 -3.95 10.55 -16.30
N GLY A 298 -2.66 10.63 -16.67
CA GLY A 298 -1.60 11.06 -15.75
C GLY A 298 -1.86 12.48 -15.24
N ALA A 299 -1.98 12.62 -13.92
CA ALA A 299 -2.28 13.88 -13.25
C ALA A 299 -1.06 14.51 -12.58
N VAL A 300 -0.06 13.70 -12.19
CA VAL A 300 1.16 14.15 -11.52
C VAL A 300 2.36 13.38 -12.08
N ILE A 301 3.46 14.10 -12.32
CA ILE A 301 4.75 13.48 -12.66
C ILE A 301 5.35 12.96 -11.36
N THR A 302 5.68 11.68 -11.34
CA THR A 302 6.37 11.06 -10.21
C THR A 302 7.86 10.87 -10.51
N PRO A 303 8.73 10.83 -9.50
CA PRO A 303 10.14 10.52 -9.74
C PRO A 303 10.31 9.17 -10.43
N VAL A 304 11.04 9.16 -11.53
CA VAL A 304 11.42 7.89 -12.17
C VAL A 304 12.44 7.19 -11.28
N PRO A 305 12.20 5.95 -10.83
CA PRO A 305 13.13 5.24 -9.99
C PRO A 305 14.45 4.97 -10.74
N HIS A 306 15.58 5.19 -10.09
CA HIS A 306 16.89 4.82 -10.64
C HIS A 306 17.21 3.38 -10.25
N TYR A 307 17.15 2.49 -11.20
CA TYR A 307 17.48 1.10 -10.97
C TYR A 307 18.99 0.84 -11.06
N PRO A 308 19.53 -0.06 -10.21
CA PRO A 308 20.91 -0.56 -10.39
C PRO A 308 21.13 -1.14 -11.79
N PRO A 309 22.39 -1.20 -12.27
CA PRO A 309 22.71 -1.65 -13.62
C PRO A 309 22.12 -3.00 -14.02
N GLU A 310 22.02 -3.94 -13.08
CA GLU A 310 21.44 -5.28 -13.28
C GLU A 310 19.93 -5.25 -13.58
N PHE A 311 19.26 -4.15 -13.30
CA PHE A 311 17.83 -3.90 -13.58
C PHE A 311 17.61 -2.89 -14.71
N SER A 312 18.66 -2.43 -15.38
CA SER A 312 18.56 -1.38 -16.42
C SER A 312 17.57 -1.71 -17.52
N ALA A 313 17.38 -2.99 -17.86
CA ALA A 313 16.39 -3.41 -18.86
C ALA A 313 14.93 -3.17 -18.40
N ALA A 314 14.68 -3.03 -17.11
CA ALA A 314 13.35 -2.71 -16.54
C ALA A 314 13.21 -1.22 -16.20
N GLN A 315 14.22 -0.38 -16.47
CA GLN A 315 14.21 1.04 -16.17
C GLN A 315 13.10 1.73 -16.98
N PRO A 316 12.08 2.34 -16.35
CA PRO A 316 11.07 3.08 -17.07
C PRO A 316 11.61 4.42 -17.59
N HIS A 317 11.04 4.93 -18.67
CA HIS A 317 11.37 6.24 -19.25
C HIS A 317 10.53 7.36 -18.65
N TYR A 318 9.32 7.04 -18.17
CA TYR A 318 8.45 7.97 -17.48
C TYR A 318 7.72 7.30 -16.33
N SER A 319 7.29 8.10 -15.38
CA SER A 319 6.45 7.67 -14.27
C SER A 319 5.47 8.79 -13.92
N LEU A 320 4.18 8.45 -13.89
CA LEU A 320 3.08 9.37 -13.59
C LEU A 320 2.15 8.71 -12.58
N TYR A 321 1.44 9.51 -11.80
CA TYR A 321 0.32 9.04 -11.02
C TYR A 321 -0.99 9.60 -11.56
N ALA A 322 -2.01 8.75 -11.62
CA ALA A 322 -3.36 9.06 -12.05
C ALA A 322 -4.35 8.87 -10.90
N LEU A 323 -5.64 8.66 -11.16
CA LEU A 323 -6.63 8.46 -10.11
C LEU A 323 -6.55 7.00 -9.61
N GLY A 324 -5.73 6.75 -8.59
CA GLY A 324 -5.53 5.43 -8.00
C GLY A 324 -4.69 4.46 -8.84
N TRP A 325 -3.95 4.95 -9.82
CA TRP A 325 -3.12 4.16 -10.71
C TRP A 325 -1.77 4.82 -10.98
N ASP A 326 -0.72 4.02 -10.98
CA ASP A 326 0.58 4.36 -11.57
C ASP A 326 0.54 4.14 -13.07
N LEU A 327 1.13 5.08 -13.81
CA LEU A 327 1.33 4.97 -15.24
C LEU A 327 2.82 5.04 -15.54
N SER A 328 3.34 4.02 -16.20
CA SER A 328 4.74 3.95 -16.59
C SER A 328 4.90 3.20 -17.91
N ASP A 329 6.13 3.07 -18.37
CA ASP A 329 6.44 2.10 -19.41
C ASP A 329 7.33 0.98 -18.91
N TYR A 330 7.16 -0.18 -19.47
CA TYR A 330 8.09 -1.30 -19.36
C TYR A 330 8.59 -1.65 -20.76
N ARG A 331 9.88 -1.32 -21.01
CA ARG A 331 10.56 -1.61 -22.28
C ARG A 331 9.79 -1.08 -23.50
N GLY A 332 9.17 0.11 -23.35
CA GLY A 332 8.41 0.82 -24.37
C GLY A 332 6.91 0.48 -24.44
N ALA A 333 6.42 -0.50 -23.69
CA ALA A 333 4.99 -0.79 -23.58
C ALA A 333 4.38 -0.04 -22.37
N GLN A 334 3.20 0.57 -22.56
CA GLN A 334 2.49 1.21 -21.46
C GLN A 334 2.06 0.17 -20.41
N VAL A 335 2.31 0.47 -19.15
CA VAL A 335 1.82 -0.28 -17.98
C VAL A 335 0.95 0.65 -17.14
N VAL A 336 -0.25 0.19 -16.82
CA VAL A 336 -1.16 0.80 -15.84
C VAL A 336 -1.21 -0.15 -14.65
N GLY A 337 -0.77 0.27 -13.48
CA GLY A 337 -0.66 -0.66 -12.36
C GLY A 337 -0.68 0.05 -11.01
N HIS A 338 -0.58 -0.73 -9.96
CA HIS A 338 -0.34 -0.26 -8.60
C HIS A 338 0.22 -1.40 -7.75
N ASP A 339 1.22 -1.10 -6.94
CA ASP A 339 1.69 -2.01 -5.91
C ASP A 339 0.88 -1.82 -4.62
N GLY A 340 0.79 -2.85 -3.80
CA GLY A 340 0.14 -2.81 -2.51
C GLY A 340 0.97 -3.50 -1.44
N ALA A 341 1.09 -2.84 -0.30
CA ALA A 341 1.75 -3.39 0.88
C ALA A 341 0.91 -3.09 2.11
N VAL A 342 0.75 -4.08 2.95
CA VAL A 342 0.29 -3.95 4.33
C VAL A 342 1.12 -4.92 5.18
N LEU A 343 1.06 -4.77 6.49
CA LEU A 343 1.82 -5.62 7.40
C LEU A 343 1.71 -7.11 7.00
N GLY A 344 2.85 -7.72 6.70
CA GLY A 344 2.95 -9.14 6.36
C GLY A 344 2.28 -9.58 5.06
N SER A 345 1.91 -8.67 4.17
CA SER A 345 1.29 -8.98 2.87
C SER A 345 1.70 -7.99 1.79
N GLN A 346 1.89 -8.48 0.58
CA GLN A 346 2.26 -7.70 -0.60
C GLN A 346 1.36 -8.09 -1.78
N ALA A 347 1.05 -7.14 -2.64
CA ALA A 347 0.27 -7.35 -3.86
C ALA A 347 0.74 -6.43 -4.98
N THR A 348 0.44 -6.79 -6.23
CA THR A 348 0.61 -5.93 -7.40
C THR A 348 -0.49 -6.19 -8.41
N VAL A 349 -0.96 -5.14 -9.04
CA VAL A 349 -1.81 -5.17 -10.23
C VAL A 349 -1.08 -4.50 -11.38
N ALA A 350 -1.07 -5.12 -12.54
CA ALA A 350 -0.55 -4.51 -13.75
C ALA A 350 -1.42 -4.85 -14.96
N LEU A 351 -1.70 -3.85 -15.76
CA LEU A 351 -2.43 -3.96 -17.02
C LEU A 351 -1.51 -3.56 -18.16
N LEU A 352 -1.50 -4.35 -19.22
CA LEU A 352 -0.92 -4.04 -20.52
C LEU A 352 -2.07 -3.76 -21.51
N PRO A 353 -2.56 -2.50 -21.63
CA PRO A 353 -3.75 -2.20 -22.41
C PRO A 353 -3.60 -2.58 -23.89
N ASP A 354 -2.42 -2.34 -24.49
CA ASP A 354 -2.13 -2.66 -25.88
C ASP A 354 -2.10 -4.15 -26.20
N LYS A 355 -1.91 -4.98 -25.14
CA LYS A 355 -1.92 -6.44 -25.24
C LYS A 355 -3.23 -7.04 -24.73
N ASN A 356 -4.11 -6.21 -24.16
CA ASN A 356 -5.33 -6.65 -23.50
C ASN A 356 -5.05 -7.75 -22.44
N VAL A 357 -4.03 -7.51 -21.60
CA VAL A 357 -3.58 -8.41 -20.53
C VAL A 357 -3.69 -7.70 -19.19
N GLY A 358 -4.22 -8.40 -18.19
CA GLY A 358 -4.24 -7.95 -16.79
C GLY A 358 -3.64 -9.02 -15.89
N ILE A 359 -2.81 -8.60 -14.94
CA ILE A 359 -2.06 -9.46 -14.03
C ILE A 359 -2.30 -8.98 -12.60
N PHE A 360 -2.56 -9.89 -11.70
CA PHE A 360 -2.55 -9.67 -10.26
C PHE A 360 -1.73 -10.76 -9.60
N ILE A 361 -0.86 -10.38 -8.67
CA ILE A 361 -0.08 -11.30 -7.85
C ILE A 361 -0.13 -10.79 -6.42
N ALA A 362 -0.41 -11.69 -5.46
CA ALA A 362 -0.31 -11.36 -4.05
C ALA A 362 0.38 -12.49 -3.27
N ALA A 363 1.00 -12.14 -2.15
CA ALA A 363 1.60 -13.06 -1.20
C ALA A 363 1.26 -12.66 0.23
N ASN A 364 1.08 -13.64 1.12
CA ASN A 364 0.93 -13.43 2.54
C ASN A 364 2.28 -13.34 3.25
N SER A 365 3.15 -12.51 2.73
CA SER A 365 4.49 -12.22 3.21
C SER A 365 4.87 -10.79 2.83
N GLU A 366 5.70 -10.14 3.64
CA GLU A 366 6.31 -8.86 3.30
C GLU A 366 7.50 -8.98 2.33
N ASP A 367 7.79 -10.19 1.85
CA ASP A 367 8.83 -10.48 0.86
C ASP A 367 8.31 -10.18 -0.57
N GLY A 368 8.09 -8.90 -0.90
CA GLY A 368 7.47 -8.45 -2.15
C GLY A 368 8.30 -8.65 -3.42
N GLU A 369 9.58 -9.04 -3.30
CA GLU A 369 10.48 -9.24 -4.45
C GLU A 369 10.05 -10.37 -5.37
N ILE A 370 9.40 -11.42 -4.84
CA ILE A 370 8.83 -12.48 -5.68
C ILE A 370 7.72 -11.94 -6.58
N ILE A 371 6.87 -11.08 -6.02
CA ILE A 371 5.73 -10.50 -6.74
C ILE A 371 6.21 -9.65 -7.90
N ARG A 372 7.16 -8.74 -7.63
CA ARG A 372 7.75 -7.89 -8.67
C ARG A 372 8.53 -8.70 -9.71
N GLY A 373 9.27 -9.72 -9.25
CA GLY A 373 10.02 -10.59 -10.15
C GLY A 373 9.11 -11.39 -11.08
N LEU A 374 8.06 -12.01 -10.55
CA LEU A 374 7.07 -12.76 -11.35
C LEU A 374 6.29 -11.84 -12.30
N LEU A 375 5.94 -10.62 -11.85
CA LEU A 375 5.32 -9.63 -12.73
C LEU A 375 6.22 -9.34 -13.94
N TYR A 376 7.51 -9.08 -13.73
CA TYR A 376 8.43 -8.78 -14.84
C TYR A 376 8.67 -9.98 -15.75
N GLU A 377 8.67 -11.23 -15.23
CA GLU A 377 8.69 -12.43 -16.07
C GLU A 377 7.46 -12.51 -16.98
N LEU A 378 6.28 -12.19 -16.46
CA LEU A 378 5.05 -12.16 -17.26
C LEU A 378 5.05 -11.00 -18.27
N LEU A 379 5.53 -9.81 -17.89
CA LEU A 379 5.67 -8.69 -18.82
C LEU A 379 6.63 -9.04 -19.98
N ASP A 380 7.78 -9.64 -19.68
CA ASP A 380 8.71 -10.13 -20.70
C ASP A 380 8.03 -11.13 -21.65
N HIS A 381 7.27 -12.08 -21.08
CA HIS A 381 6.56 -13.09 -21.86
C HIS A 381 5.54 -12.47 -22.82
N TYR A 382 4.62 -11.62 -22.32
CA TYR A 382 3.55 -11.02 -23.13
C TYR A 382 4.07 -10.00 -24.15
N LEU A 383 5.26 -9.46 -23.92
CA LEU A 383 5.94 -8.57 -24.87
C LEU A 383 6.88 -9.30 -25.83
N GLY A 384 7.03 -10.63 -25.70
CA GLY A 384 7.94 -11.42 -26.54
C GLY A 384 9.42 -11.09 -26.31
N LEU A 385 9.78 -10.75 -25.06
CA LEU A 385 11.12 -10.32 -24.68
C LEU A 385 11.92 -11.46 -24.02
N PRO A 386 13.25 -11.42 -24.05
CA PRO A 386 14.06 -12.37 -23.33
C PRO A 386 13.82 -12.29 -21.80
N GLN A 387 13.72 -13.46 -21.15
CA GLN A 387 13.51 -13.55 -19.71
C GLN A 387 14.71 -13.01 -18.90
N GLY A 388 14.44 -12.16 -17.91
CA GLY A 388 15.45 -11.42 -17.17
C GLY A 388 15.95 -12.08 -15.87
N GLN A 389 15.43 -13.25 -15.47
CA GLN A 389 15.68 -13.89 -14.15
C GLN A 389 15.33 -12.92 -13.01
N TRP A 390 14.21 -12.23 -13.13
CA TRP A 390 13.81 -11.12 -12.29
C TRP A 390 13.60 -11.50 -10.81
N PRO A 391 12.94 -12.63 -10.46
CA PRO A 391 12.73 -13.01 -9.07
C PRO A 391 14.04 -13.17 -8.31
N GLU A 392 15.01 -13.86 -8.87
CA GLU A 392 16.31 -14.12 -8.26
C GLU A 392 17.12 -12.83 -8.07
N LYS A 393 17.09 -11.93 -9.07
CA LYS A 393 17.76 -10.62 -8.99
C LYS A 393 17.14 -9.76 -7.89
N TRP A 394 15.82 -9.63 -7.85
CA TRP A 394 15.13 -8.83 -6.84
C TRP A 394 15.33 -9.39 -5.43
N HIS A 395 15.29 -10.71 -5.27
CA HIS A 395 15.55 -11.36 -3.98
C HIS A 395 16.97 -11.07 -3.50
N LYS A 396 17.98 -11.26 -4.35
CA LYS A 396 19.37 -10.92 -4.03
C LYS A 396 19.51 -9.45 -3.64
N PHE A 397 18.96 -8.54 -4.43
CA PHE A 397 19.03 -7.10 -4.17
C PHE A 397 18.41 -6.73 -2.80
N LYS A 398 17.25 -7.31 -2.47
CA LYS A 398 16.63 -7.12 -1.15
C LYS A 398 17.54 -7.60 -0.03
N LEU A 399 18.06 -8.81 -0.13
CA LEU A 399 18.93 -9.38 0.91
C LEU A 399 20.21 -8.56 1.10
N ASP A 400 20.85 -8.10 0.01
CA ASP A 400 22.02 -7.24 0.08
C ASP A 400 21.71 -5.92 0.80
N ARG A 401 20.59 -5.29 0.50
CA ARG A 401 20.13 -4.05 1.14
C ARG A 401 19.85 -4.26 2.63
N LEU A 402 19.12 -5.31 3.00
CA LEU A 402 18.78 -5.61 4.39
C LEU A 402 20.03 -5.96 5.21
N ASN A 403 20.96 -6.75 4.66
CA ASN A 403 22.20 -7.08 5.34
C ASN A 403 23.09 -5.85 5.56
N ALA A 404 23.15 -4.93 4.59
CA ALA A 404 23.84 -3.65 4.76
C ALA A 404 23.21 -2.79 5.86
N ALA A 405 21.88 -2.70 5.92
CA ALA A 405 21.16 -1.98 6.95
C ALA A 405 21.36 -2.62 8.34
N ALA A 406 21.28 -3.94 8.46
CA ALA A 406 21.54 -4.67 9.71
C ALA A 406 22.95 -4.40 10.24
N LYS A 407 23.96 -4.41 9.36
CA LYS A 407 25.34 -4.07 9.71
C LYS A 407 25.47 -2.63 10.20
N GLN A 408 24.75 -1.69 9.59
CA GLN A 408 24.73 -0.29 10.02
C GLN A 408 24.13 -0.14 11.41
N VAL A 409 23.00 -0.80 11.69
CA VAL A 409 22.36 -0.80 13.02
C VAL A 409 23.28 -1.43 14.06
N GLN A 410 23.89 -2.57 13.77
CA GLN A 410 24.83 -3.24 14.67
C GLN A 410 26.05 -2.36 14.99
N THR A 411 26.61 -1.69 13.96
CA THR A 411 27.74 -0.77 14.14
C THR A 411 27.36 0.43 15.03
N ALA A 412 26.15 0.96 14.86
CA ALA A 412 25.65 2.04 15.69
C ALA A 412 25.45 1.62 17.16
N GLN A 413 25.01 0.39 17.40
CA GLN A 413 24.85 -0.16 18.75
C GLN A 413 26.19 -0.48 19.45
N ALA A 414 27.22 -0.81 18.68
CA ALA A 414 28.56 -1.14 19.21
C ALA A 414 29.41 0.10 19.58
N ARG A 415 28.91 1.32 19.42
CA ARG A 415 29.65 2.54 19.79
C ARG A 415 29.92 2.57 21.29
N PRO A 416 31.20 2.74 21.72
CA PRO A 416 31.57 2.78 23.12
C PRO A 416 31.15 4.09 23.73
N ALA A 417 30.54 4.35 24.65
CA ALA A 417 30.21 5.49 25.45
C ALA A 417 28.70 5.73 25.53
N HIS A 418 28.09 4.97 26.37
CA HIS A 418 26.80 5.30 26.90
C HIS A 418 26.96 6.45 27.91
N ILE A 419 26.91 7.68 27.40
CA ILE A 419 26.72 8.83 28.29
C ILE A 419 25.27 8.73 28.75
N GLY A 420 25.06 8.65 30.05
CA GLY A 420 23.75 8.55 30.68
C GLY A 420 22.85 9.74 30.37
N PRO A 421 21.56 9.65 30.70
CA PRO A 421 20.64 10.76 30.52
C PRO A 421 21.04 11.95 31.40
N SER A 422 20.78 13.16 30.90
CA SER A 422 21.14 14.40 31.60
C SER A 422 20.34 14.62 32.90
N LEU A 423 19.13 14.04 32.96
CA LEU A 423 18.22 14.18 34.08
C LEU A 423 17.95 12.83 34.77
N PRO A 424 17.58 12.84 36.06
CA PRO A 424 16.98 11.67 36.70
C PRO A 424 15.78 11.17 35.92
N LEU A 425 15.57 9.85 35.83
CA LEU A 425 14.51 9.25 35.00
C LEU A 425 13.11 9.80 35.28
N GLY A 426 12.82 10.15 36.54
CA GLY A 426 11.53 10.75 36.91
C GLY A 426 11.23 12.09 36.22
N ASN A 427 12.23 12.79 35.71
CA ASN A 427 12.05 14.08 35.02
C ASN A 427 11.61 13.95 33.57
N TYR A 428 11.66 12.72 32.99
CA TYR A 428 11.13 12.42 31.66
C TYR A 428 9.68 11.93 31.74
N VAL A 429 9.18 11.64 32.94
CA VAL A 429 7.80 11.19 33.16
C VAL A 429 6.84 12.34 32.92
N GLY A 430 5.80 12.11 32.12
CA GLY A 430 4.81 13.13 31.79
C GLY A 430 3.94 12.76 30.61
N GLU A 431 3.01 13.64 30.31
CA GLU A 431 2.19 13.60 29.11
C GLU A 431 2.73 14.61 28.10
N TYR A 432 2.84 14.17 26.85
CA TYR A 432 3.39 14.98 25.76
C TYR A 432 2.42 14.93 24.59
N SER A 433 2.07 16.07 24.05
CA SER A 433 1.03 16.20 23.01
C SER A 433 1.61 16.72 21.71
N ASP A 434 1.18 16.08 20.63
CA ASP A 434 1.37 16.54 19.25
C ASP A 434 0.02 16.94 18.66
N PRO A 435 -0.09 18.02 17.87
CA PRO A 435 -1.37 18.51 17.36
C PRO A 435 -2.15 17.55 16.48
N TRP A 436 -1.44 16.71 15.67
CA TRP A 436 -2.11 15.78 14.77
C TRP A 436 -2.22 14.37 15.34
N TYR A 437 -1.17 13.89 16.02
CA TYR A 437 -1.19 12.54 16.60
C TYR A 437 -2.04 12.48 17.89
N GLY A 438 -1.91 13.46 18.76
CA GLY A 438 -2.51 13.49 20.10
C GLY A 438 -1.48 13.31 21.21
N THR A 439 -1.89 12.77 22.35
CA THR A 439 -1.07 12.70 23.55
C THR A 439 -0.48 11.31 23.75
N ILE A 440 0.82 11.26 24.01
CA ILE A 440 1.54 10.07 24.51
C ILE A 440 1.82 10.24 26.00
N LYS A 441 2.09 9.13 26.69
CA LYS A 441 2.40 9.14 28.10
C LYS A 441 3.72 8.39 28.38
N VAL A 442 4.67 9.08 29.00
CA VAL A 442 5.88 8.47 29.53
C VAL A 442 5.69 8.26 31.03
N ARG A 443 5.89 7.05 31.50
CA ARG A 443 5.69 6.68 32.90
C ARG A 443 6.88 5.92 33.49
N GLN A 444 7.01 5.95 34.81
CA GLN A 444 7.96 5.10 35.52
C GLN A 444 7.52 3.62 35.39
N ALA A 445 8.44 2.73 35.10
CA ALA A 445 8.23 1.30 34.99
C ALA A 445 9.38 0.54 35.68
N GLY A 446 9.20 0.21 36.96
CA GLY A 446 10.27 -0.30 37.80
C GLY A 446 11.42 0.71 37.92
N GLU A 447 12.64 0.30 37.61
CA GLU A 447 13.83 1.17 37.60
C GLU A 447 14.01 1.92 36.25
N GLY A 448 13.14 1.70 35.26
CA GLY A 448 13.20 2.29 33.93
C GLY A 448 11.98 3.15 33.59
N LEU A 449 11.85 3.45 32.31
CA LEU A 449 10.71 4.16 31.74
C LEU A 449 9.92 3.25 30.79
N ALA A 450 8.65 3.58 30.58
CA ALA A 450 7.83 3.03 29.52
C ALA A 450 7.06 4.17 28.83
N ILE A 451 6.64 3.93 27.59
CA ILE A 451 5.87 4.86 26.76
C ILE A 451 4.56 4.19 26.35
N ASP A 452 3.48 4.95 26.37
CA ASP A 452 2.15 4.50 25.97
C ASP A 452 1.65 5.41 24.82
N PHE A 453 1.06 4.77 23.80
CA PHE A 453 0.46 5.42 22.61
C PHE A 453 -1.04 5.10 22.59
N PRO A 454 -1.91 5.94 23.15
CA PRO A 454 -3.32 5.59 23.38
C PRO A 454 -4.14 5.26 22.12
N HIS A 455 -3.70 5.75 20.98
CA HIS A 455 -4.41 5.55 19.71
C HIS A 455 -3.82 4.44 18.83
N SER A 456 -2.64 3.90 19.18
CA SER A 456 -1.89 2.97 18.32
C SER A 456 -1.56 1.68 19.09
N THR A 457 -2.39 0.66 18.90
CA THR A 457 -2.27 -0.63 19.58
C THR A 457 -0.92 -1.30 19.28
N GLY A 458 -0.22 -1.70 20.33
CA GLY A 458 1.04 -2.46 20.22
C GLY A 458 2.31 -1.61 20.16
N MET A 459 2.19 -0.28 20.09
CA MET A 459 3.34 0.63 20.15
C MET A 459 3.84 0.84 21.58
N GLU A 460 2.97 0.62 22.57
CA GLU A 460 3.33 0.76 23.99
C GLU A 460 4.43 -0.24 24.39
N GLY A 461 5.27 0.15 25.36
CA GLY A 461 6.30 -0.73 25.87
C GLY A 461 7.41 -0.02 26.63
N PRO A 462 8.41 -0.80 27.13
CA PRO A 462 9.56 -0.25 27.83
C PRO A 462 10.42 0.66 26.94
N LEU A 463 11.00 1.69 27.56
CA LEU A 463 12.03 2.53 26.96
C LEU A 463 13.40 2.08 27.50
N THR A 464 14.28 1.61 26.61
CA THR A 464 15.67 1.30 26.95
C THR A 464 16.55 2.52 26.66
N HIS A 465 17.35 2.94 27.64
CA HIS A 465 18.29 4.05 27.41
C HIS A 465 19.27 3.70 26.30
N TYR A 466 19.43 4.63 25.35
CA TYR A 466 20.33 4.46 24.21
C TYR A 466 21.59 5.32 24.38
N GLN A 467 21.46 6.63 24.42
CA GLN A 467 22.58 7.57 24.58
C GLN A 467 22.06 8.98 24.86
N TYR A 468 22.70 9.73 25.75
CA TYR A 468 22.25 11.06 26.19
C TYR A 468 20.76 11.01 26.61
N ASP A 469 19.96 11.95 26.16
CA ASP A 469 18.52 12.02 26.43
C ASP A 469 17.69 11.26 25.38
N THR A 470 18.30 10.26 24.71
CA THR A 470 17.65 9.39 23.75
C THR A 470 17.44 7.99 24.31
N PHE A 471 16.23 7.51 24.15
CA PHE A 471 15.80 6.15 24.50
C PHE A 471 15.34 5.42 23.24
N LYS A 472 15.27 4.08 23.32
CA LYS A 472 14.74 3.23 22.26
C LYS A 472 13.46 2.59 22.76
N THR A 473 12.39 2.59 21.95
CA THR A 473 11.17 1.84 22.22
C THR A 473 11.41 0.34 22.10
N ASN A 474 10.69 -0.44 22.90
CA ASN A 474 10.56 -1.88 22.77
C ASN A 474 9.07 -2.22 22.73
N PRO A 475 8.44 -2.12 21.53
CA PRO A 475 7.01 -2.33 21.38
C PRO A 475 6.57 -3.71 21.88
N THR A 476 5.35 -3.82 22.37
CA THR A 476 4.79 -5.11 22.84
C THR A 476 4.53 -6.07 21.67
N LEU A 477 4.24 -5.53 20.48
CA LEU A 477 4.11 -6.31 19.26
C LEU A 477 5.42 -6.26 18.44
N ASN A 478 5.98 -7.41 18.17
CA ASN A 478 7.30 -7.57 17.54
C ASN A 478 7.36 -7.16 16.06
N TRP A 479 6.24 -6.88 15.43
CA TRP A 479 6.15 -6.38 14.06
C TRP A 479 6.04 -4.84 13.99
N VAL A 480 5.85 -4.16 15.12
CA VAL A 480 5.93 -2.69 15.22
C VAL A 480 7.38 -2.26 15.09
N GLU A 481 7.67 -1.30 14.23
CA GLU A 481 9.02 -0.77 14.02
C GLU A 481 9.51 -0.04 15.27
N PRO A 482 10.64 -0.43 15.87
CA PRO A 482 11.21 0.30 16.99
C PRO A 482 11.68 1.70 16.60
N ALA A 483 11.54 2.65 17.54
CA ALA A 483 11.96 4.04 17.32
C ALA A 483 12.93 4.53 18.39
N TYR A 484 13.80 5.46 18.02
CA TYR A 484 14.48 6.33 18.96
C TYR A 484 13.55 7.45 19.40
N VAL A 485 13.49 7.68 20.71
CA VAL A 485 12.74 8.75 21.37
C VAL A 485 13.75 9.70 21.99
N THR A 486 13.86 10.92 21.50
CA THR A 486 14.82 11.91 21.95
C THR A 486 14.11 13.05 22.68
N PHE A 487 14.49 13.26 23.92
CA PHE A 487 14.01 14.37 24.75
C PHE A 487 14.96 15.55 24.63
N SER A 488 14.43 16.73 24.32
CA SER A 488 15.18 17.99 24.37
C SER A 488 14.95 18.65 25.71
N ILE A 489 16.02 19.22 26.26
CA ILE A 489 16.01 19.85 27.59
C ILE A 489 16.16 21.35 27.39
N ASP A 490 15.32 22.16 28.06
CA ASP A 490 15.38 23.60 28.07
C ASP A 490 16.48 24.13 29.03
N PRO A 491 16.80 25.45 29.02
CA PRO A 491 17.81 26.02 29.92
C PRO A 491 17.49 25.86 31.41
N ASP A 492 16.23 25.60 31.79
CA ASP A 492 15.79 25.38 33.17
C ASP A 492 15.88 23.91 33.61
N GLY A 493 16.40 23.03 32.72
CA GLY A 493 16.57 21.61 33.00
C GLY A 493 15.27 20.80 32.91
N LYS A 494 14.28 21.25 32.13
CA LYS A 494 13.02 20.55 31.92
C LYS A 494 12.91 20.05 30.48
N VAL A 495 12.18 18.95 30.28
CA VAL A 495 11.85 18.50 28.93
C VAL A 495 10.93 19.51 28.27
N ASP A 496 11.36 20.06 27.11
CA ASP A 496 10.57 21.01 26.30
C ASP A 496 9.98 20.38 25.06
N ARG A 497 10.57 19.26 24.56
CA ARG A 497 10.16 18.57 23.33
C ARG A 497 10.53 17.10 23.36
N VAL A 498 9.76 16.29 22.64
CA VAL A 498 10.09 14.91 22.32
C VAL A 498 9.95 14.68 20.83
N THR A 499 10.99 14.14 20.21
CA THR A 499 11.02 13.76 18.78
C THR A 499 11.32 12.28 18.63
N MET A 500 10.90 11.70 17.50
CA MET A 500 11.10 10.27 17.25
C MET A 500 11.67 10.03 15.85
N LYS A 501 12.29 8.87 15.66
CA LYS A 501 12.69 8.37 14.35
C LYS A 501 12.82 6.84 14.37
N PRO A 502 12.60 6.12 13.26
CA PRO A 502 12.81 4.68 13.19
C PRO A 502 14.24 4.28 13.54
N VAL A 503 14.40 3.09 14.14
CA VAL A 503 15.73 2.51 14.39
C VAL A 503 16.32 1.96 13.11
N SER A 504 15.52 1.27 12.29
CA SER A 504 15.96 0.71 11.02
C SER A 504 16.03 1.79 9.93
N PRO A 505 17.14 1.89 9.19
CA PRO A 505 17.22 2.78 8.03
C PRO A 505 16.39 2.29 6.83
N THR A 506 15.82 1.09 6.92
CA THR A 506 14.93 0.48 5.91
C THR A 506 13.50 0.34 6.40
N ALA A 507 13.14 1.02 7.50
CA ALA A 507 11.76 1.09 7.95
C ALA A 507 10.85 1.59 6.83
N ASP A 508 9.62 1.07 6.77
CA ASP A 508 8.62 1.55 5.83
C ASP A 508 8.29 3.02 6.14
N PHE A 509 8.01 3.80 5.09
CA PHE A 509 7.75 5.24 5.22
C PHE A 509 6.50 5.54 6.06
N SER A 510 5.55 4.59 6.15
CA SER A 510 4.35 4.74 6.97
C SER A 510 4.64 4.73 8.48
N TRP A 511 5.87 4.36 8.89
CA TRP A 511 6.34 4.62 10.25
C TRP A 511 6.89 6.05 10.35
N ASP A 512 6.03 7.03 10.14
CA ASP A 512 6.37 8.46 10.04
C ASP A 512 6.69 9.14 11.38
N TYR A 513 7.44 8.45 12.22
CA TYR A 513 7.90 8.95 13.53
C TYR A 513 8.61 10.32 13.46
N GLN A 514 9.29 10.61 12.34
CA GLN A 514 10.02 11.85 12.13
C GLN A 514 9.11 13.09 12.04
N ASP A 515 7.83 12.93 11.77
CA ASP A 515 6.86 14.01 11.65
C ASP A 515 6.19 14.34 13.00
N LEU A 516 6.49 13.56 14.05
CA LEU A 516 6.03 13.79 15.41
C LEU A 516 6.87 14.87 16.13
N LEU A 517 6.18 15.84 16.72
CA LEU A 517 6.77 16.87 17.57
C LEU A 517 5.92 17.05 18.83
N PHE A 518 6.21 16.25 19.83
CA PHE A 518 5.51 16.33 21.10
C PHE A 518 6.09 17.45 21.97
N THR A 519 5.22 18.17 22.66
CA THR A 519 5.56 19.13 23.71
C THR A 519 4.83 18.74 25.01
N PRO A 520 5.34 19.11 26.20
CA PRO A 520 4.65 18.84 27.44
C PRO A 520 3.19 19.27 27.38
N ALA A 521 2.27 18.34 27.67
CA ALA A 521 0.85 18.65 27.69
C ALA A 521 0.60 19.74 28.76
N LYS A 522 -0.16 20.76 28.39
CA LYS A 522 -0.58 21.77 29.36
C LYS A 522 -1.49 21.06 30.35
N GLY A 523 -1.11 21.05 31.63
CA GLY A 523 -2.02 20.57 32.68
C GLY A 523 -3.33 21.36 32.62
N ASP A 524 -4.45 20.64 32.68
CA ASP A 524 -5.78 21.25 32.82
C ASP A 524 -5.88 22.07 34.11
#